data_1331000ab93a9b061a3719ac85b211cd
#
_entry.id   1331000ab93a9b061a3719ac85b211cd
#
_cell.length_a   1.000
_cell.length_b   1.000
_cell.length_c   1.000
_cell.angle_alpha   90.00
_cell.angle_beta   90.00
_cell.angle_gamma   90.00
#
_symmetry.space_group_name_H-M   'P 1'
#
loop_
_entity.id
_entity.type
_entity.pdbx_description
1 polymer ?
#
loop_
_entity_poly.entity_id
_entity_poly.type
_entity_poly.pdbx_seq_one_letter_code
_entity_poly.pdbx_strand_id
1 'polypeptide(L)'
;MLSTLRRLGPGLIVAGSIVGSGELIATTKVGAEAGFTLLWLIVFGCVVKVFTQIEFGRSAVGRGRSALRLLDDLPGPRWRGSWAVWLWVVMTLLTLAQQGGIVGGVGQALAMAAPLTESGAALQALQEELVALQVRAATEPLLVDGAQAAAEAARLQRAIAARGGAPDAVVWAAILTAPTAAVLVVGRFTLIQVFSAAMVVAFTIVTVLTVVLLQGHPDWAIRGDELLSGLAGALPGAREDGGSSMGTALAAFGIIGVGAAELVMYPYWCLEKGYARWTGVADGTDAWRARARGWLRVMQWDAWMSAVVYTFATVAFYLLGAAVLGRAGLNPEKGAMVRTLAQMYVPVFGEWARPMFLIGAFCVLYSTFFVASAGLARIAADCVVVLGLAEDTPAARHRWTRVFCGALPVVSFSVFAWFEAPAQLVLAGGVAQSLMLPVLGFGALWARYRRTAEGLRPGRLWDGALWLSCAAFVLVGGWSMASFW
;
A
#
# COMPACT_ATOMS: atom_id res chain seq x y z
N MET A 1 5.22 30.09 4.20
CA MET A 1 5.46 28.70 4.60
C MET A 1 4.41 28.19 5.59
N LEU A 2 4.22 28.78 6.77
CA LEU A 2 3.20 28.37 7.77
C LEU A 2 1.76 28.37 7.25
N SER A 3 1.38 29.33 6.39
CA SER A 3 0.04 29.37 5.78
C SER A 3 -0.20 28.24 4.76
N THR A 4 0.85 27.75 4.13
CA THR A 4 0.81 26.61 3.21
C THR A 4 0.63 25.30 3.98
N LEU A 5 1.35 25.11 5.09
CA LEU A 5 1.23 23.91 5.94
C LEU A 5 -0.19 23.69 6.47
N ARG A 6 -0.92 24.76 6.84
CA ARG A 6 -2.32 24.64 7.27
C ARG A 6 -3.30 24.22 6.16
N ARG A 7 -2.86 24.28 4.89
CA ARG A 7 -3.68 23.92 3.72
C ARG A 7 -3.35 22.56 3.14
N LEU A 8 -2.31 21.89 3.66
CA LEU A 8 -1.97 20.51 3.30
C LEU A 8 -3.07 19.55 3.81
N GLY A 9 -3.23 18.44 3.17
CA GLY A 9 -4.19 17.45 3.63
C GLY A 9 -4.38 16.23 2.73
N PRO A 10 -4.62 16.38 1.40
CA PRO A 10 -4.80 15.24 0.51
C PRO A 10 -3.66 14.24 0.56
N GLY A 11 -2.41 14.70 0.50
CA GLY A 11 -1.23 13.85 0.58
C GLY A 11 -1.07 13.18 1.94
N LEU A 12 -1.38 13.86 3.04
CA LEU A 12 -1.35 13.25 4.38
C LEU A 12 -2.46 12.18 4.55
N ILE A 13 -3.65 12.40 3.97
CA ILE A 13 -4.72 11.40 3.96
C ILE A 13 -4.26 10.17 3.16
N VAL A 14 -3.68 10.41 1.98
CA VAL A 14 -3.17 9.35 1.11
C VAL A 14 -1.96 8.68 1.75
N ALA A 15 -1.08 9.39 2.46
CA ALA A 15 0.03 8.79 3.21
C ALA A 15 -0.48 7.79 4.27
N GLY A 16 -1.61 8.08 4.94
CA GLY A 16 -2.27 7.14 5.85
C GLY A 16 -2.87 5.90 5.15
N SER A 17 -3.13 5.97 3.84
CA SER A 17 -3.48 4.80 3.01
C SER A 17 -2.24 4.09 2.46
N ILE A 18 -1.18 4.82 2.17
CA ILE A 18 0.08 4.32 1.61
C ILE A 18 0.84 3.52 2.65
N VAL A 19 1.19 4.14 3.80
CA VAL A 19 1.91 3.44 4.89
C VAL A 19 0.97 2.41 5.52
N GLY A 20 0.89 1.25 4.92
CA GLY A 20 -0.07 0.19 5.23
C GLY A 20 0.43 -1.17 4.79
N SER A 21 -0.41 -1.88 4.05
CA SER A 21 -0.09 -3.22 3.57
C SER A 21 1.08 -3.26 2.58
N GLY A 22 1.25 -2.22 1.79
CA GLY A 22 2.36 -2.10 0.86
C GLY A 22 3.70 -2.12 1.58
N GLU A 23 3.83 -1.29 2.60
CA GLU A 23 5.06 -1.13 3.38
C GLU A 23 5.24 -2.25 4.39
N LEU A 24 4.24 -2.47 5.25
CA LEU A 24 4.34 -3.43 6.34
C LEU A 24 4.41 -4.88 5.86
N ILE A 25 3.64 -5.25 4.83
CA ILE A 25 3.53 -6.64 4.37
C ILE A 25 4.41 -6.87 3.13
N ALA A 26 4.12 -6.16 2.02
CA ALA A 26 4.76 -6.46 0.75
C ALA A 26 6.24 -6.07 0.74
N THR A 27 6.59 -4.86 1.18
CA THR A 27 7.98 -4.38 1.17
C THR A 27 8.86 -5.20 2.13
N THR A 28 8.35 -5.51 3.32
CA THR A 28 9.03 -6.37 4.29
C THR A 28 9.26 -7.76 3.73
N LYS A 29 8.27 -8.33 3.04
CA LYS A 29 8.39 -9.63 2.39
C LYS A 29 9.45 -9.60 1.28
N VAL A 30 9.50 -8.55 0.46
CA VAL A 30 10.57 -8.39 -0.54
C VAL A 30 11.95 -8.33 0.13
N GLY A 31 12.09 -7.60 1.23
CA GLY A 31 13.33 -7.55 2.01
C GLY A 31 13.72 -8.92 2.56
N ALA A 32 12.76 -9.66 3.12
CA ALA A 32 13.00 -11.02 3.62
C ALA A 32 13.45 -12.00 2.53
N GLU A 33 12.89 -11.88 1.32
CA GLU A 33 13.16 -12.79 0.20
C GLU A 33 14.41 -12.42 -0.62
N ALA A 34 14.69 -11.12 -0.81
CA ALA A 34 15.75 -10.63 -1.68
C ALA A 34 16.96 -10.06 -0.91
N GLY A 35 16.90 -10.04 0.43
CA GLY A 35 17.91 -9.35 1.23
C GLY A 35 17.98 -7.87 0.85
N PHE A 36 19.19 -7.33 0.76
CA PHE A 36 19.38 -5.91 0.42
C PHE A 36 19.33 -5.62 -1.09
N THR A 37 19.40 -6.62 -1.95
CA THR A 37 19.64 -6.50 -3.41
C THR A 37 18.66 -5.57 -4.13
N LEU A 38 17.39 -5.51 -3.71
CA LEU A 38 16.33 -4.73 -4.37
C LEU A 38 16.04 -3.37 -3.71
N LEU A 39 16.92 -2.89 -2.80
CA LEU A 39 16.75 -1.59 -2.16
C LEU A 39 16.61 -0.45 -3.18
N TRP A 40 17.39 -0.51 -4.28
CA TRP A 40 17.31 0.46 -5.36
C TRP A 40 15.92 0.52 -6.02
N LEU A 41 15.29 -0.63 -6.23
CA LEU A 41 13.96 -0.73 -6.85
C LEU A 41 12.88 -0.14 -5.92
N ILE A 42 13.02 -0.36 -4.62
CA ILE A 42 12.11 0.19 -3.60
C ILE A 42 12.20 1.72 -3.58
N VAL A 43 13.41 2.29 -3.48
CA VAL A 43 13.61 3.74 -3.49
C VAL A 43 13.14 4.35 -4.81
N PHE A 44 13.54 3.76 -5.93
CA PHE A 44 13.12 4.19 -7.26
C PHE A 44 11.61 4.18 -7.41
N GLY A 45 10.94 3.09 -6.97
CA GLY A 45 9.49 2.94 -7.02
C GLY A 45 8.73 4.00 -6.21
N CYS A 46 9.27 4.42 -5.06
CA CYS A 46 8.68 5.50 -4.27
C CYS A 46 8.77 6.87 -4.98
N VAL A 47 9.91 7.17 -5.60
CA VAL A 47 10.16 8.50 -6.20
C VAL A 47 9.48 8.67 -7.56
N VAL A 48 9.58 7.65 -8.42
CA VAL A 48 9.14 7.77 -9.82
C VAL A 48 7.63 8.01 -9.95
N LYS A 49 6.82 7.51 -9.03
CA LYS A 49 5.35 7.62 -9.06
C LYS A 49 4.83 9.01 -8.68
N VAL A 50 5.62 9.80 -7.94
CA VAL A 50 5.22 11.15 -7.49
C VAL A 50 4.94 12.07 -8.69
N PHE A 51 5.69 11.94 -9.77
CA PHE A 51 5.49 12.75 -10.98
C PHE A 51 4.12 12.49 -11.60
N THR A 52 3.73 11.21 -11.71
CA THR A 52 2.40 10.82 -12.18
C THR A 52 1.30 11.30 -11.23
N GLN A 53 1.49 11.14 -9.92
CA GLN A 53 0.55 11.64 -8.89
C GLN A 53 0.29 13.15 -9.06
N ILE A 54 1.34 13.93 -9.25
CA ILE A 54 1.23 15.39 -9.41
C ILE A 54 0.53 15.74 -10.73
N GLU A 55 0.75 15.01 -11.83
CA GLU A 55 0.04 15.28 -13.09
C GLU A 55 -1.46 14.98 -13.00
N PHE A 56 -1.87 13.90 -12.34
CA PHE A 56 -3.28 13.64 -12.06
C PHE A 56 -3.88 14.72 -11.16
N GLY A 57 -3.16 15.11 -10.10
CA GLY A 57 -3.55 16.21 -9.22
C GLY A 57 -3.64 17.55 -9.94
N ARG A 58 -2.75 17.83 -10.90
CA ARG A 58 -2.76 19.04 -11.75
C ARG A 58 -4.06 19.15 -12.54
N SER A 59 -4.53 18.03 -13.12
CA SER A 59 -5.82 17.98 -13.82
C SER A 59 -6.99 18.29 -12.89
N ALA A 60 -6.99 17.72 -11.68
CA ALA A 60 -8.04 17.96 -10.70
C ALA A 60 -8.06 19.42 -10.22
N VAL A 61 -6.91 19.98 -9.83
CA VAL A 61 -6.81 21.35 -9.33
C VAL A 61 -7.10 22.40 -10.41
N GLY A 62 -6.56 22.18 -11.63
CA GLY A 62 -6.68 23.14 -12.72
C GLY A 62 -8.05 23.15 -13.41
N ARG A 63 -8.74 22.01 -13.49
CA ARG A 63 -9.98 21.86 -14.26
C ARG A 63 -11.16 21.30 -13.45
N GLY A 64 -10.96 20.94 -12.20
CA GLY A 64 -12.02 20.34 -11.38
C GLY A 64 -12.44 18.95 -11.87
N ARG A 65 -11.57 18.22 -12.62
CA ARG A 65 -11.90 16.91 -13.19
C ARG A 65 -11.33 15.77 -12.35
N SER A 66 -12.15 14.75 -12.14
CA SER A 66 -11.72 13.53 -11.47
C SER A 66 -10.74 12.73 -12.32
N ALA A 67 -9.98 11.82 -11.68
CA ALA A 67 -9.04 10.94 -12.37
C ALA A 67 -9.76 10.01 -13.37
N LEU A 68 -10.93 9.46 -13.02
CA LEU A 68 -11.68 8.61 -13.95
C LEU A 68 -12.15 9.36 -15.19
N ARG A 69 -12.58 10.61 -15.05
CA ARG A 69 -12.92 11.45 -16.21
C ARG A 69 -11.72 11.76 -17.09
N LEU A 70 -10.52 11.84 -16.49
CA LEU A 70 -9.30 11.97 -17.26
C LEU A 70 -8.97 10.69 -18.02
N LEU A 71 -9.14 9.51 -17.40
CA LEU A 71 -8.97 8.22 -18.05
C LEU A 71 -10.04 8.00 -19.13
N ASP A 72 -11.26 8.48 -18.93
CA ASP A 72 -12.32 8.41 -19.93
C ASP A 72 -12.05 9.27 -21.16
N ASP A 73 -11.26 10.31 -21.05
CA ASP A 73 -10.82 11.15 -22.18
C ASP A 73 -9.74 10.51 -23.07
N LEU A 74 -9.19 9.35 -22.68
CA LEU A 74 -8.12 8.71 -23.43
C LEU A 74 -8.63 8.20 -24.79
N PRO A 75 -7.81 8.33 -25.88
CA PRO A 75 -8.18 7.83 -27.19
C PRO A 75 -8.20 6.30 -27.22
N GLY A 76 -9.07 5.73 -28.03
CA GLY A 76 -9.19 4.28 -28.23
C GLY A 76 -10.62 3.78 -28.15
N PRO A 77 -10.83 2.46 -28.02
CA PRO A 77 -12.16 1.86 -27.99
C PRO A 77 -13.01 2.38 -26.83
N ARG A 78 -14.29 2.58 -27.10
CA ARG A 78 -15.25 3.05 -26.10
C ARG A 78 -16.51 2.18 -26.12
N TRP A 79 -16.89 1.73 -24.95
CA TRP A 79 -18.19 1.10 -24.71
C TRP A 79 -18.76 1.69 -23.42
N ARG A 80 -19.73 2.61 -23.51
CA ARG A 80 -20.19 3.52 -22.45
C ARG A 80 -19.07 4.42 -21.90
N GLY A 81 -17.96 3.86 -21.41
CA GLY A 81 -16.73 4.54 -21.03
C GLY A 81 -15.55 4.11 -21.91
N SER A 82 -14.37 4.75 -21.74
CA SER A 82 -13.15 4.37 -22.44
C SER A 82 -12.63 3.02 -21.95
N TRP A 83 -11.80 2.36 -22.78
CA TRP A 83 -11.09 1.13 -22.40
C TRP A 83 -10.29 1.26 -21.10
N ALA A 84 -9.73 2.45 -20.82
CA ALA A 84 -8.95 2.69 -19.60
C ALA A 84 -9.82 2.71 -18.33
N VAL A 85 -11.08 3.17 -18.43
CA VAL A 85 -12.04 3.08 -17.32
C VAL A 85 -12.39 1.63 -17.03
N TRP A 86 -12.56 0.79 -18.06
CA TRP A 86 -12.82 -0.63 -17.89
C TRP A 86 -11.64 -1.39 -17.29
N LEU A 87 -10.42 -1.08 -17.73
CA LEU A 87 -9.22 -1.63 -17.07
C LEU A 87 -9.12 -1.22 -15.60
N TRP A 88 -9.48 0.03 -15.29
CA TRP A 88 -9.55 0.47 -13.91
C TRP A 88 -10.60 -0.33 -13.10
N VAL A 89 -11.76 -0.63 -13.69
CA VAL A 89 -12.79 -1.48 -13.04
C VAL A 89 -12.21 -2.86 -12.74
N VAL A 90 -11.55 -3.50 -13.72
CA VAL A 90 -10.93 -4.82 -13.52
C VAL A 90 -9.85 -4.76 -12.43
N MET A 91 -8.96 -3.77 -12.49
CA MET A 91 -7.95 -3.56 -11.45
C MET A 91 -8.60 -3.40 -10.08
N THR A 92 -9.66 -2.61 -9.97
CA THR A 92 -10.36 -2.37 -8.69
C THR A 92 -10.96 -3.64 -8.12
N LEU A 93 -11.58 -4.48 -8.94
CA LEU A 93 -12.10 -5.77 -8.50
C LEU A 93 -10.98 -6.67 -7.92
N LEU A 94 -9.81 -6.69 -8.57
CA LEU A 94 -8.64 -7.40 -8.06
C LEU A 94 -8.03 -6.72 -6.82
N THR A 95 -8.10 -5.41 -6.71
CA THR A 95 -7.65 -4.66 -5.53
C THR A 95 -8.52 -4.95 -4.29
N LEU A 96 -9.76 -5.42 -4.45
CA LEU A 96 -10.56 -5.91 -3.32
C LEU A 96 -9.89 -7.11 -2.62
N ALA A 97 -9.09 -7.91 -3.34
CA ALA A 97 -8.26 -8.94 -2.71
C ALA A 97 -7.21 -8.32 -1.78
N GLN A 98 -6.52 -7.25 -2.20
CA GLN A 98 -5.61 -6.52 -1.32
C GLN A 98 -6.32 -6.02 -0.06
N GLN A 99 -7.49 -5.40 -0.21
CA GLN A 99 -8.29 -4.94 0.93
C GLN A 99 -8.69 -6.12 1.84
N GLY A 100 -9.00 -7.28 1.28
CA GLY A 100 -9.22 -8.53 2.01
C GLY A 100 -7.98 -8.95 2.80
N GLY A 101 -6.80 -8.88 2.19
CA GLY A 101 -5.53 -9.13 2.86
C GLY A 101 -5.25 -8.15 4.00
N ILE A 102 -5.60 -6.87 3.83
CA ILE A 102 -5.45 -5.85 4.87
C ILE A 102 -6.35 -6.16 6.08
N VAL A 103 -7.65 -6.37 5.86
CA VAL A 103 -8.57 -6.67 6.97
C VAL A 103 -8.23 -8.01 7.64
N GLY A 104 -7.73 -8.98 6.85
CA GLY A 104 -7.21 -10.24 7.37
C GLY A 104 -5.98 -10.05 8.27
N GLY A 105 -5.06 -9.18 7.89
CA GLY A 105 -3.91 -8.80 8.72
C GLY A 105 -4.34 -8.13 10.04
N VAL A 106 -5.36 -7.26 9.99
CA VAL A 106 -5.96 -6.68 11.20
C VAL A 106 -6.56 -7.77 12.08
N GLY A 107 -7.31 -8.71 11.48
CA GLY A 107 -7.89 -9.86 12.18
C GLY A 107 -6.82 -10.73 12.85
N GLN A 108 -5.71 -11.01 12.16
CA GLN A 108 -4.57 -11.75 12.73
C GLN A 108 -3.91 -11.01 13.89
N ALA A 109 -3.72 -9.69 13.79
CA ALA A 109 -3.15 -8.88 14.85
C ALA A 109 -4.01 -8.94 16.13
N LEU A 110 -5.33 -8.84 15.99
CA LEU A 110 -6.27 -8.94 17.10
C LEU A 110 -6.37 -10.36 17.65
N ALA A 111 -6.43 -11.38 16.81
CA ALA A 111 -6.43 -12.77 17.25
C ALA A 111 -5.17 -13.12 18.05
N MET A 112 -4.02 -12.55 17.66
CA MET A 112 -2.76 -12.71 18.37
C MET A 112 -2.72 -11.97 19.70
N ALA A 113 -3.41 -10.81 19.82
CA ALA A 113 -3.54 -10.05 21.05
C ALA A 113 -4.58 -10.64 21.99
N ALA A 114 -5.69 -11.14 21.45
CA ALA A 114 -6.84 -11.64 22.19
C ALA A 114 -7.50 -12.80 21.43
N PRO A 115 -7.02 -14.04 21.61
CA PRO A 115 -7.66 -15.22 21.02
C PRO A 115 -9.06 -15.39 21.59
N LEU A 116 -10.04 -15.74 20.74
CA LEU A 116 -11.45 -15.87 21.09
C LEU A 116 -11.83 -17.30 21.44
N THR A 117 -11.12 -18.29 20.88
CA THR A 117 -11.43 -19.70 21.03
C THR A 117 -10.23 -20.49 21.54
N GLU A 118 -10.47 -21.62 22.22
CA GLU A 118 -9.40 -22.52 22.64
C GLU A 118 -8.61 -23.07 21.43
N SER A 119 -9.28 -23.35 20.33
CA SER A 119 -8.64 -23.78 19.08
C SER A 119 -7.76 -22.68 18.50
N GLY A 120 -8.18 -21.43 18.56
CA GLY A 120 -7.40 -20.26 18.17
C GLY A 120 -6.17 -20.09 19.06
N ALA A 121 -6.32 -20.17 20.37
CA ALA A 121 -5.22 -20.10 21.32
C ALA A 121 -4.19 -21.22 21.08
N ALA A 122 -4.65 -22.44 20.86
CA ALA A 122 -3.78 -23.57 20.57
C ALA A 122 -3.07 -23.48 19.21
N LEU A 123 -3.73 -22.90 18.19
CA LEU A 123 -3.09 -22.59 16.89
C LEU A 123 -2.00 -21.52 17.07
N GLN A 124 -2.26 -20.49 17.86
CA GLN A 124 -1.30 -19.44 18.19
C GLN A 124 -0.04 -20.01 18.87
N ALA A 125 -0.20 -20.95 19.82
CA ALA A 125 0.91 -21.60 20.51
C ALA A 125 1.80 -22.38 19.54
N LEU A 126 1.22 -23.16 18.62
CA LEU A 126 1.99 -23.90 17.59
C LEU A 126 2.74 -22.96 16.63
N GLN A 127 2.12 -21.86 16.24
CA GLN A 127 2.78 -20.86 15.37
C GLN A 127 3.92 -20.16 16.10
N GLU A 128 3.77 -19.92 17.41
CA GLU A 128 4.83 -19.32 18.25
C GLU A 128 6.04 -20.26 18.37
N GLU A 129 5.77 -21.53 18.64
CA GLU A 129 6.79 -22.58 18.72
C GLU A 129 7.56 -22.71 17.39
N LEU A 130 6.84 -22.73 16.25
CA LEU A 130 7.45 -22.79 14.92
C LEU A 130 8.38 -21.59 14.66
N VAL A 131 7.91 -20.37 14.90
CA VAL A 131 8.71 -19.15 14.66
C VAL A 131 9.90 -19.10 15.63
N ALA A 132 9.72 -19.46 16.89
CA ALA A 132 10.81 -19.51 17.87
C ALA A 132 11.89 -20.54 17.45
N LEU A 133 11.48 -21.72 16.96
CA LEU A 133 12.41 -22.72 16.45
C LEU A 133 13.20 -22.20 15.24
N GLN A 134 12.53 -21.54 14.28
CA GLN A 134 13.19 -20.97 13.10
C GLN A 134 14.20 -19.88 13.49
N VAL A 135 13.82 -18.97 14.40
CA VAL A 135 14.72 -17.93 14.90
C VAL A 135 15.95 -18.56 15.57
N ARG A 136 15.75 -19.51 16.48
CA ARG A 136 16.88 -20.18 17.17
C ARG A 136 17.81 -20.92 16.20
N ALA A 137 17.25 -21.62 15.21
CA ALA A 137 18.05 -22.31 14.20
C ALA A 137 18.92 -21.33 13.37
N ALA A 138 18.43 -20.11 13.14
CA ALA A 138 19.17 -19.08 12.43
C ALA A 138 20.22 -18.35 13.29
N THR A 139 19.89 -18.07 14.58
CA THR A 139 20.77 -17.30 15.47
C THR A 139 21.80 -18.15 16.21
N GLU A 140 21.51 -19.41 16.43
CA GLU A 140 22.34 -20.35 17.19
C GLU A 140 22.65 -21.64 16.39
N PRO A 141 23.18 -21.55 15.17
CA PRO A 141 23.34 -22.72 14.28
C PRO A 141 24.32 -23.79 14.83
N LEU A 142 25.18 -23.43 15.77
CA LEU A 142 26.09 -24.37 16.43
C LEU A 142 25.42 -25.16 17.56
N LEU A 143 24.32 -24.66 18.12
CA LEU A 143 23.59 -25.27 19.25
C LEU A 143 22.39 -26.08 18.80
N VAL A 144 21.92 -25.86 17.57
CA VAL A 144 20.72 -26.49 17.00
C VAL A 144 21.11 -27.46 15.92
N ASP A 145 20.79 -28.76 16.10
CA ASP A 145 20.91 -29.75 15.03
C ASP A 145 19.93 -29.40 13.88
N GLY A 146 20.48 -28.98 12.73
CA GLY A 146 19.71 -28.53 11.59
C GLY A 146 18.73 -29.59 11.07
N ALA A 147 19.09 -30.89 11.11
CA ALA A 147 18.21 -31.97 10.69
C ALA A 147 17.03 -32.16 11.65
N GLN A 148 17.28 -32.09 12.96
CA GLN A 148 16.24 -32.18 13.98
C GLN A 148 15.32 -30.96 13.94
N ALA A 149 15.88 -29.76 13.79
CA ALA A 149 15.09 -28.54 13.66
C ALA A 149 14.18 -28.54 12.41
N ALA A 150 14.68 -29.02 11.27
CA ALA A 150 13.90 -29.16 10.06
C ALA A 150 12.76 -30.20 10.23
N ALA A 151 13.03 -31.32 10.88
CA ALA A 151 12.03 -32.36 11.17
C ALA A 151 10.91 -31.82 12.10
N GLU A 152 11.29 -31.10 13.16
CA GLU A 152 10.35 -30.53 14.11
C GLU A 152 9.54 -29.38 13.47
N ALA A 153 10.17 -28.52 12.67
CA ALA A 153 9.47 -27.49 11.89
C ALA A 153 8.43 -28.12 10.95
N ALA A 154 8.78 -29.21 10.24
CA ALA A 154 7.85 -29.94 9.39
C ALA A 154 6.72 -30.58 10.17
N ARG A 155 6.96 -31.05 11.41
CA ARG A 155 5.93 -31.57 12.31
C ARG A 155 4.96 -30.46 12.74
N LEU A 156 5.47 -29.32 13.18
CA LEU A 156 4.67 -28.16 13.58
C LEU A 156 3.84 -27.61 12.40
N GLN A 157 4.42 -27.51 11.22
CA GLN A 157 3.70 -27.10 10.00
C GLN A 157 2.54 -28.06 9.68
N ARG A 158 2.74 -29.36 9.78
CA ARG A 158 1.66 -30.36 9.60
C ARG A 158 0.59 -30.22 10.68
N ALA A 159 0.97 -30.01 11.94
CA ALA A 159 0.01 -29.82 13.03
C ALA A 159 -0.81 -28.52 12.86
N ILE A 160 -0.20 -27.45 12.36
CA ILE A 160 -0.88 -26.18 12.01
C ILE A 160 -1.85 -26.43 10.84
N ALA A 161 -1.40 -27.11 9.77
CA ALA A 161 -2.23 -27.41 8.60
C ALA A 161 -3.43 -28.31 8.95
N ALA A 162 -3.25 -29.29 9.84
CA ALA A 162 -4.32 -30.19 10.30
C ALA A 162 -5.43 -29.50 11.10
N ARG A 163 -5.15 -28.33 11.69
CA ARG A 163 -6.15 -27.55 12.44
C ARG A 163 -7.01 -26.63 11.56
N GLY A 164 -6.69 -26.54 10.27
CA GLY A 164 -7.40 -25.65 9.34
C GLY A 164 -7.01 -24.18 9.50
N GLY A 165 -7.87 -23.29 9.00
CA GLY A 165 -7.62 -21.83 8.98
C GLY A 165 -7.53 -21.19 10.37
N ALA A 166 -7.46 -19.86 10.39
CA ALA A 166 -7.37 -19.04 11.60
C ALA A 166 -8.78 -18.47 11.96
N PRO A 167 -9.69 -19.26 12.57
CA PRO A 167 -11.08 -18.86 12.77
C PRO A 167 -11.19 -17.55 13.56
N ASP A 168 -10.35 -17.36 14.57
CA ASP A 168 -10.34 -16.15 15.39
C ASP A 168 -9.99 -14.91 14.56
N ALA A 169 -9.09 -15.03 13.58
CA ALA A 169 -8.74 -13.91 12.69
C ALA A 169 -9.93 -13.53 11.78
N VAL A 170 -10.69 -14.51 11.31
CA VAL A 170 -11.90 -14.26 10.51
C VAL A 170 -12.97 -13.60 11.35
N VAL A 171 -13.19 -14.06 12.59
CA VAL A 171 -14.18 -13.47 13.51
C VAL A 171 -13.80 -12.03 13.85
N TRP A 172 -12.54 -11.75 14.18
CA TRP A 172 -12.07 -10.40 14.44
C TRP A 172 -12.19 -9.48 13.21
N ALA A 173 -11.87 -9.98 12.02
CA ALA A 173 -12.06 -9.24 10.79
C ALA A 173 -13.54 -8.90 10.54
N ALA A 174 -14.47 -9.81 10.81
CA ALA A 174 -15.91 -9.56 10.73
C ALA A 174 -16.37 -8.50 11.74
N ILE A 175 -15.94 -8.62 13.01
CA ILE A 175 -16.26 -7.68 14.09
C ILE A 175 -15.82 -6.25 13.71
N LEU A 176 -14.69 -6.08 13.02
CA LEU A 176 -14.21 -4.76 12.61
C LEU A 176 -14.85 -4.26 11.32
N THR A 177 -15.18 -5.15 10.40
CA THR A 177 -15.78 -4.76 9.11
C THR A 177 -17.15 -4.10 9.29
N ALA A 178 -17.97 -4.63 10.18
CA ALA A 178 -19.32 -4.12 10.40
C ALA A 178 -19.34 -2.64 10.88
N PRO A 179 -18.65 -2.25 11.98
CA PRO A 179 -18.59 -0.85 12.39
C PRO A 179 -17.86 0.03 11.36
N THR A 180 -16.84 -0.48 10.65
CA THR A 180 -16.16 0.26 9.58
C THR A 180 -17.16 0.65 8.48
N ALA A 181 -17.92 -0.29 7.97
CA ALA A 181 -18.96 -0.04 6.97
C ALA A 181 -20.01 0.96 7.48
N ALA A 182 -20.47 0.80 8.72
CA ALA A 182 -21.45 1.71 9.34
C ALA A 182 -20.91 3.14 9.44
N VAL A 183 -19.70 3.32 9.95
CA VAL A 183 -19.06 4.65 10.09
C VAL A 183 -18.84 5.31 8.73
N LEU A 184 -18.39 4.55 7.73
CA LEU A 184 -18.20 5.06 6.37
C LEU A 184 -19.52 5.49 5.72
N VAL A 185 -20.61 4.75 5.92
CA VAL A 185 -21.96 5.10 5.43
C VAL A 185 -22.48 6.38 6.09
N VAL A 186 -22.22 6.56 7.39
CA VAL A 186 -22.63 7.79 8.13
C VAL A 186 -21.80 8.99 7.69
N GLY A 187 -20.53 8.81 7.27
CA GLY A 187 -19.67 9.86 6.73
C GLY A 187 -19.10 10.81 7.79
N ARG A 188 -19.11 10.46 9.08
CA ARG A 188 -18.54 11.24 10.18
C ARG A 188 -17.24 10.60 10.69
N PHE A 189 -16.15 10.71 9.92
CA PHE A 189 -14.93 9.97 10.19
C PHE A 189 -13.66 10.83 10.40
N THR A 190 -13.79 12.15 10.47
CA THR A 190 -12.64 13.06 10.62
C THR A 190 -11.78 12.71 11.85
N LEU A 191 -12.42 12.36 12.97
CA LEU A 191 -11.70 11.97 14.20
C LEU A 191 -10.89 10.69 13.97
N ILE A 192 -11.49 9.69 13.32
CA ILE A 192 -10.81 8.41 13.01
C ILE A 192 -9.64 8.66 12.06
N GLN A 193 -9.82 9.50 11.04
CA GLN A 193 -8.73 9.86 10.12
C GLN A 193 -7.57 10.54 10.83
N VAL A 194 -7.83 11.52 11.69
CA VAL A 194 -6.77 12.22 12.43
C VAL A 194 -6.05 11.28 13.39
N PHE A 195 -6.79 10.48 14.14
CA PHE A 195 -6.22 9.50 15.06
C PHE A 195 -5.37 8.46 14.31
N SER A 196 -5.91 7.87 13.23
CA SER A 196 -5.19 6.89 12.42
C SER A 196 -3.91 7.48 11.81
N ALA A 197 -3.98 8.69 11.25
CA ALA A 197 -2.81 9.36 10.71
C ALA A 197 -1.73 9.61 11.77
N ALA A 198 -2.13 10.02 12.98
CA ALA A 198 -1.19 10.21 14.09
C ALA A 198 -0.52 8.88 14.50
N MET A 199 -1.28 7.79 14.55
CA MET A 199 -0.76 6.46 14.88
C MET A 199 0.17 5.91 13.79
N VAL A 200 -0.16 6.11 12.52
CA VAL A 200 0.72 5.75 11.38
C VAL A 200 2.05 6.49 11.47
N VAL A 201 2.02 7.80 11.73
CA VAL A 201 3.23 8.60 11.91
C VAL A 201 4.04 8.11 13.10
N ALA A 202 3.41 7.86 14.25
CA ALA A 202 4.08 7.36 15.44
C ALA A 202 4.74 5.99 15.19
N PHE A 203 4.03 5.06 14.55
CA PHE A 203 4.57 3.74 14.23
C PHE A 203 5.68 3.81 13.18
N THR A 204 5.57 4.72 12.19
CA THR A 204 6.66 4.99 11.24
C THR A 204 7.92 5.47 11.96
N ILE A 205 7.78 6.39 12.92
CA ILE A 205 8.91 6.86 13.73
C ILE A 205 9.53 5.70 14.51
N VAL A 206 8.72 4.85 15.15
CA VAL A 206 9.19 3.67 15.86
C VAL A 206 9.94 2.73 14.92
N THR A 207 9.42 2.48 13.72
CA THR A 207 10.06 1.60 12.72
C THR A 207 11.40 2.15 12.25
N VAL A 208 11.47 3.45 11.95
CA VAL A 208 12.73 4.12 11.56
C VAL A 208 13.73 4.09 12.73
N LEU A 209 13.26 4.35 13.95
CA LEU A 209 14.09 4.29 15.15
C LEU A 209 14.61 2.85 15.38
N THR A 210 13.80 1.83 15.12
CA THR A 210 14.23 0.42 15.21
C THR A 210 15.40 0.15 14.28
N VAL A 211 15.37 0.63 13.02
CA VAL A 211 16.50 0.51 12.08
C VAL A 211 17.77 1.16 12.64
N VAL A 212 17.63 2.34 13.27
CA VAL A 212 18.77 3.04 13.88
C VAL A 212 19.32 2.27 15.09
N LEU A 213 18.45 1.86 16.00
CA LEU A 213 18.85 1.13 17.22
C LEU A 213 19.40 -0.27 16.89
N LEU A 214 18.98 -0.88 15.79
CA LEU A 214 19.47 -2.18 15.32
C LEU A 214 21.00 -2.16 15.07
N GLN A 215 21.57 -0.98 14.78
CA GLN A 215 23.01 -0.83 14.58
C GLN A 215 23.83 -1.10 15.86
N GLY A 216 23.20 -1.06 17.03
CA GLY A 216 23.80 -1.45 18.31
C GLY A 216 23.86 -2.97 18.54
N HIS A 217 23.28 -3.79 17.65
CA HIS A 217 23.22 -5.24 17.76
C HIS A 217 24.07 -5.89 16.67
N PRO A 218 25.30 -6.37 16.95
CA PRO A 218 26.28 -6.80 15.94
C PRO A 218 25.74 -7.84 14.94
N ASP A 219 24.91 -8.80 15.40
CA ASP A 219 24.37 -9.87 14.57
C ASP A 219 23.33 -9.36 13.56
N TRP A 220 22.71 -8.25 13.85
CA TRP A 220 21.62 -7.67 13.06
C TRP A 220 21.98 -6.33 12.40
N ALA A 221 23.14 -5.75 12.77
CA ALA A 221 23.59 -4.47 12.25
C ALA A 221 23.69 -4.50 10.72
N ILE A 222 23.18 -3.46 10.08
CA ILE A 222 23.23 -3.30 8.62
C ILE A 222 24.57 -2.69 8.26
N ARG A 223 25.35 -3.35 7.42
CA ARG A 223 26.67 -2.88 7.01
C ARG A 223 26.56 -1.91 5.83
N GLY A 224 27.53 -1.01 5.74
CA GLY A 224 27.56 -0.01 4.66
C GLY A 224 27.71 -0.65 3.26
N ASP A 225 28.46 -1.76 3.15
CA ASP A 225 28.61 -2.53 1.92
C ASP A 225 27.30 -3.18 1.46
N GLU A 226 26.45 -3.65 2.38
CA GLU A 226 25.13 -4.19 2.10
C GLU A 226 24.19 -3.10 1.52
N LEU A 227 24.22 -1.89 2.09
CA LEU A 227 23.44 -0.77 1.56
C LEU A 227 23.93 -0.33 0.16
N LEU A 228 25.22 -0.24 -0.03
CA LEU A 228 25.81 0.13 -1.31
C LEU A 228 25.51 -0.90 -2.39
N SER A 229 25.66 -2.20 -2.09
CA SER A 229 25.29 -3.28 -3.00
C SER A 229 23.80 -3.28 -3.32
N GLY A 230 22.95 -2.97 -2.33
CA GLY A 230 21.50 -2.85 -2.50
C GLY A 230 21.07 -1.69 -3.41
N LEU A 231 21.91 -0.65 -3.51
CA LEU A 231 21.68 0.50 -4.41
C LEU A 231 22.34 0.35 -5.79
N ALA A 232 23.15 -0.68 -6.01
CA ALA A 232 23.92 -0.87 -7.24
C ALA A 232 23.08 -1.32 -8.47
N GLY A 233 21.77 -1.55 -8.33
CA GLY A 233 20.90 -1.94 -9.44
C GLY A 233 20.96 -3.43 -9.80
N ALA A 234 21.48 -4.28 -8.89
CA ALA A 234 21.55 -5.72 -9.09
C ALA A 234 20.15 -6.37 -9.06
N LEU A 235 20.02 -7.51 -9.73
CA LEU A 235 18.83 -8.35 -9.68
C LEU A 235 19.06 -9.52 -8.73
N PRO A 236 18.05 -9.99 -7.99
CA PRO A 236 18.19 -11.12 -7.11
C PRO A 236 18.42 -12.41 -7.89
N GLY A 237 19.21 -13.32 -7.33
CA GLY A 237 19.38 -14.69 -7.85
C GLY A 237 18.08 -15.51 -7.75
N ALA A 238 18.11 -16.69 -8.37
CA ALA A 238 17.03 -17.67 -8.19
C ALA A 238 17.01 -18.16 -6.73
N ARG A 239 15.82 -18.32 -6.17
CA ARG A 239 15.64 -18.86 -4.83
C ARG A 239 15.70 -20.39 -4.86
N GLU A 240 16.24 -20.98 -3.79
CA GLU A 240 16.32 -22.43 -3.63
C GLU A 240 14.95 -23.12 -3.54
N ASP A 241 13.92 -22.41 -3.05
CA ASP A 241 12.55 -22.90 -2.93
C ASP A 241 11.72 -22.79 -4.23
N GLY A 242 12.34 -22.36 -5.34
CA GLY A 242 11.68 -22.14 -6.62
C GLY A 242 10.79 -20.89 -6.68
N GLY A 243 10.70 -20.11 -5.61
CA GLY A 243 9.99 -18.83 -5.57
C GLY A 243 10.72 -17.73 -6.32
N SER A 244 10.00 -16.68 -6.73
CA SER A 244 10.57 -15.54 -7.42
C SER A 244 10.54 -14.29 -6.52
N SER A 245 11.70 -13.91 -5.94
CA SER A 245 11.83 -12.64 -5.24
C SER A 245 11.53 -11.44 -6.15
N MET A 246 11.84 -11.56 -7.44
CA MET A 246 11.50 -10.54 -8.43
C MET A 246 9.98 -10.45 -8.64
N GLY A 247 9.26 -11.57 -8.70
CA GLY A 247 7.79 -11.57 -8.79
C GLY A 247 7.14 -10.86 -7.60
N THR A 248 7.61 -11.13 -6.38
CA THR A 248 7.17 -10.42 -5.17
C THR A 248 7.50 -8.92 -5.25
N ALA A 249 8.68 -8.56 -5.74
CA ALA A 249 9.09 -7.16 -5.88
C ALA A 249 8.29 -6.39 -6.92
N LEU A 250 7.93 -7.02 -8.06
CA LEU A 250 7.09 -6.41 -9.09
C LEU A 250 5.66 -6.21 -8.59
N ALA A 251 5.11 -7.17 -7.84
CA ALA A 251 3.84 -7.02 -7.16
C ALA A 251 3.90 -5.88 -6.13
N ALA A 252 4.94 -5.87 -5.30
CA ALA A 252 5.16 -4.80 -4.33
C ALA A 252 5.30 -3.43 -5.03
N PHE A 253 6.02 -3.34 -6.16
CA PHE A 253 6.14 -2.09 -6.91
C PHE A 253 4.78 -1.49 -7.29
N GLY A 254 3.76 -2.30 -7.53
CA GLY A 254 2.40 -1.82 -7.81
C GLY A 254 1.79 -1.00 -6.68
N ILE A 255 2.15 -1.29 -5.43
CA ILE A 255 1.51 -0.78 -4.20
C ILE A 255 2.43 0.00 -3.26
N ILE A 256 3.76 -0.12 -3.37
CA ILE A 256 4.69 0.67 -2.54
C ILE A 256 4.67 2.14 -2.89
N GLY A 257 4.89 2.99 -1.90
CA GLY A 257 4.75 4.42 -2.08
C GLY A 257 3.32 4.74 -2.58
N VAL A 258 3.19 5.55 -3.62
CA VAL A 258 1.88 5.80 -4.23
C VAL A 258 1.53 4.64 -5.16
N GLY A 259 0.67 3.73 -4.74
CA GLY A 259 0.16 2.65 -5.58
C GLY A 259 -0.74 3.14 -6.72
N ALA A 260 -1.07 2.25 -7.67
CA ALA A 260 -1.94 2.63 -8.78
C ALA A 260 -3.33 3.07 -8.31
N ALA A 261 -3.87 2.45 -7.26
CA ALA A 261 -5.14 2.85 -6.66
C ALA A 261 -5.06 4.27 -6.07
N GLU A 262 -3.98 4.57 -5.34
CA GLU A 262 -3.74 5.87 -4.72
C GLU A 262 -3.46 6.97 -5.77
N LEU A 263 -2.82 6.66 -6.89
CA LEU A 263 -2.65 7.59 -8.02
C LEU A 263 -4.01 8.08 -8.55
N VAL A 264 -4.99 7.19 -8.65
CA VAL A 264 -6.35 7.54 -9.06
C VAL A 264 -7.11 8.23 -7.92
N MET A 265 -6.88 7.85 -6.67
CA MET A 265 -7.57 8.35 -5.48
C MET A 265 -7.14 9.79 -5.10
N TYR A 266 -5.88 10.13 -5.24
CA TYR A 266 -5.31 11.42 -4.83
C TYR A 266 -6.06 12.64 -5.41
N PRO A 267 -6.40 12.68 -6.73
CA PRO A 267 -7.23 13.75 -7.28
C PRO A 267 -8.58 13.94 -6.60
N TYR A 268 -9.24 12.85 -6.16
CA TYR A 268 -10.53 12.95 -5.46
C TYR A 268 -10.38 13.65 -4.11
N TRP A 269 -9.31 13.36 -3.37
CA TRP A 269 -9.03 14.07 -2.13
C TRP A 269 -8.67 15.54 -2.37
N CYS A 270 -7.98 15.88 -3.45
CA CYS A 270 -7.74 17.27 -3.86
C CYS A 270 -9.05 18.01 -4.16
N LEU A 271 -9.99 17.36 -4.85
CA LEU A 271 -11.31 17.92 -5.15
C LEU A 271 -12.14 18.09 -3.87
N GLU A 272 -12.18 17.09 -3.00
CA GLU A 272 -12.95 17.12 -1.75
C GLU A 272 -12.41 18.17 -0.77
N LYS A 273 -11.07 18.35 -0.71
CA LYS A 273 -10.43 19.43 0.05
C LYS A 273 -10.72 20.83 -0.51
N GLY A 274 -11.29 20.91 -1.71
CA GLY A 274 -11.73 22.16 -2.33
C GLY A 274 -10.64 22.90 -3.14
N TYR A 275 -9.54 22.26 -3.51
CA TYR A 275 -8.47 22.91 -4.28
C TYR A 275 -8.99 23.47 -5.62
N ALA A 276 -9.84 22.71 -6.34
CA ALA A 276 -10.46 23.18 -7.57
C ALA A 276 -11.48 24.32 -7.31
N ARG A 277 -12.24 24.23 -6.21
CA ARG A 277 -13.19 25.28 -5.82
C ARG A 277 -12.48 26.63 -5.60
N TRP A 278 -11.32 26.59 -4.94
CA TRP A 278 -10.53 27.79 -4.68
C TRP A 278 -9.78 28.31 -5.92
N THR A 279 -9.47 27.43 -6.88
CA THR A 279 -8.93 27.81 -8.18
C THR A 279 -9.99 28.51 -9.02
N GLY A 280 -11.24 28.07 -8.94
CA GLY A 280 -12.36 28.59 -9.72
C GLY A 280 -12.44 28.03 -11.14
N VAL A 281 -13.39 28.54 -11.90
CA VAL A 281 -13.62 28.11 -13.30
C VAL A 281 -12.40 28.44 -14.17
N ALA A 282 -12.02 27.48 -15.03
CA ALA A 282 -10.91 27.63 -15.96
C ALA A 282 -11.30 28.54 -17.15
N ASP A 283 -11.34 29.83 -16.90
CA ASP A 283 -11.71 30.87 -17.87
C ASP A 283 -10.54 31.39 -18.73
N GLY A 284 -9.33 30.89 -18.47
CA GLY A 284 -8.12 31.29 -19.19
C GLY A 284 -7.58 32.68 -18.85
N THR A 285 -8.17 33.37 -17.87
CA THR A 285 -7.68 34.71 -17.42
C THR A 285 -6.39 34.60 -16.63
N ASP A 286 -5.61 35.69 -16.55
CA ASP A 286 -4.39 35.76 -15.75
C ASP A 286 -4.68 35.63 -14.26
N ALA A 287 -5.82 36.14 -13.80
CA ALA A 287 -6.28 35.97 -12.43
C ALA A 287 -6.53 34.51 -12.08
N TRP A 288 -7.18 33.74 -12.96
CA TRP A 288 -7.34 32.30 -12.81
C TRP A 288 -5.99 31.57 -12.83
N ARG A 289 -5.11 31.90 -13.81
CA ARG A 289 -3.77 31.29 -13.87
C ARG A 289 -2.97 31.53 -12.61
N ALA A 290 -3.06 32.73 -12.02
CA ALA A 290 -2.39 33.06 -10.77
C ALA A 290 -2.91 32.21 -9.58
N ARG A 291 -4.23 32.08 -9.43
CA ARG A 291 -4.85 31.21 -8.42
C ARG A 291 -4.48 29.75 -8.64
N ALA A 292 -4.58 29.25 -9.87
CA ALA A 292 -4.24 27.88 -10.22
C ALA A 292 -2.77 27.55 -9.89
N ARG A 293 -1.82 28.43 -10.25
CA ARG A 293 -0.39 28.27 -9.89
C ARG A 293 -0.18 28.23 -8.37
N GLY A 294 -0.92 29.06 -7.63
CA GLY A 294 -0.86 29.03 -6.17
C GLY A 294 -1.28 27.70 -5.57
N TRP A 295 -2.44 27.17 -5.99
CA TRP A 295 -2.95 25.91 -5.49
C TRP A 295 -2.18 24.70 -6.01
N LEU A 296 -1.65 24.73 -7.23
CA LEU A 296 -0.75 23.69 -7.75
C LEU A 296 0.54 23.62 -6.94
N ARG A 297 1.08 24.75 -6.49
CA ARG A 297 2.25 24.77 -5.59
C ARG A 297 1.92 24.13 -4.24
N VAL A 298 0.76 24.42 -3.66
CA VAL A 298 0.29 23.78 -2.41
C VAL A 298 0.21 22.25 -2.61
N MET A 299 -0.44 21.81 -3.68
CA MET A 299 -0.57 20.41 -4.03
C MET A 299 0.79 19.71 -4.23
N GLN A 300 1.73 20.36 -4.92
CA GLN A 300 3.08 19.82 -5.12
C GLN A 300 3.83 19.65 -3.79
N TRP A 301 3.78 20.65 -2.91
CA TRP A 301 4.34 20.53 -1.58
C TRP A 301 3.70 19.39 -0.78
N ASP A 302 2.38 19.25 -0.85
CA ASP A 302 1.62 18.17 -0.20
C ASP A 302 2.07 16.80 -0.72
N ALA A 303 2.21 16.63 -2.04
CA ALA A 303 2.66 15.37 -2.65
C ALA A 303 4.12 15.03 -2.28
N TRP A 304 5.05 16.01 -2.34
CA TRP A 304 6.45 15.76 -2.01
C TRP A 304 6.68 15.52 -0.53
N MET A 305 5.98 16.23 0.35
CA MET A 305 6.08 15.99 1.80
C MET A 305 5.58 14.59 2.17
N SER A 306 4.45 14.15 1.57
CA SER A 306 3.97 12.78 1.77
C SER A 306 4.95 11.75 1.19
N ALA A 307 5.58 12.06 0.03
CA ALA A 307 6.60 11.21 -0.59
C ALA A 307 7.80 10.96 0.34
N VAL A 308 8.29 11.99 0.99
CA VAL A 308 9.36 11.85 1.99
C VAL A 308 8.94 10.91 3.12
N VAL A 309 7.75 11.13 3.70
CA VAL A 309 7.27 10.33 4.83
C VAL A 309 7.14 8.85 4.45
N TYR A 310 6.43 8.55 3.36
CA TYR A 310 6.24 7.15 3.00
C TYR A 310 7.52 6.49 2.48
N THR A 311 8.45 7.22 1.84
CA THR A 311 9.71 6.64 1.40
C THR A 311 10.57 6.19 2.58
N PHE A 312 10.67 7.02 3.64
CA PHE A 312 11.36 6.63 4.86
C PHE A 312 10.71 5.40 5.51
N ALA A 313 9.38 5.35 5.58
CA ALA A 313 8.66 4.19 6.09
C ALA A 313 8.95 2.94 5.26
N THR A 314 8.80 3.03 3.94
CA THR A 314 8.99 1.92 3.00
C THR A 314 10.42 1.36 3.09
N VAL A 315 11.42 2.24 3.09
CA VAL A 315 12.83 1.85 3.23
C VAL A 315 13.10 1.19 4.59
N ALA A 316 12.54 1.73 5.68
CA ALA A 316 12.73 1.16 7.00
C ALA A 316 12.12 -0.25 7.11
N PHE A 317 10.91 -0.48 6.59
CA PHE A 317 10.31 -1.81 6.56
C PHE A 317 11.08 -2.78 5.68
N TYR A 318 11.60 -2.32 4.53
CA TYR A 318 12.46 -3.14 3.68
C TYR A 318 13.73 -3.58 4.40
N LEU A 319 14.43 -2.62 5.02
CA LEU A 319 15.68 -2.88 5.74
C LEU A 319 15.50 -3.84 6.93
N LEU A 320 14.40 -3.67 7.70
CA LEU A 320 14.08 -4.61 8.78
C LEU A 320 13.73 -6.00 8.24
N GLY A 321 13.00 -6.07 7.12
CA GLY A 321 12.72 -7.32 6.43
C GLY A 321 14.01 -8.03 5.99
N ALA A 322 14.95 -7.31 5.38
CA ALA A 322 16.21 -7.85 4.92
C ALA A 322 17.14 -8.23 6.08
N ALA A 323 17.33 -7.31 7.05
CA ALA A 323 18.30 -7.48 8.11
C ALA A 323 17.88 -8.50 9.18
N VAL A 324 16.57 -8.59 9.48
CA VAL A 324 16.08 -9.48 10.54
C VAL A 324 15.42 -10.72 9.95
N LEU A 325 14.36 -10.56 9.16
CA LEU A 325 13.63 -11.71 8.65
C LEU A 325 14.44 -12.50 7.63
N GLY A 326 15.09 -11.82 6.69
CA GLY A 326 15.91 -12.48 5.66
C GLY A 326 17.08 -13.26 6.26
N ARG A 327 17.82 -12.68 7.23
CA ARG A 327 18.91 -13.37 7.93
C ARG A 327 18.42 -14.53 8.79
N ALA A 328 17.21 -14.43 9.37
CA ALA A 328 16.58 -15.50 10.15
C ALA A 328 15.86 -16.54 9.28
N GLY A 329 15.88 -16.43 7.95
CA GLY A 329 15.18 -17.34 7.05
C GLY A 329 13.65 -17.30 7.22
N LEU A 330 13.11 -16.21 7.78
CA LEU A 330 11.68 -16.05 8.05
C LEU A 330 10.98 -15.37 6.87
N ASN A 331 9.88 -15.94 6.39
CA ASN A 331 9.06 -15.35 5.35
C ASN A 331 7.62 -15.12 5.88
N PRO A 332 7.09 -13.88 5.86
CA PRO A 332 5.75 -13.59 6.36
C PRO A 332 4.69 -14.14 5.40
N GLU A 333 4.09 -15.27 5.76
CA GLU A 333 3.10 -15.96 4.93
C GLU A 333 1.90 -16.44 5.74
N LYS A 334 0.76 -16.62 5.04
CA LYS A 334 -0.47 -17.25 5.53
C LYS A 334 -0.89 -16.79 6.95
N GLY A 335 -1.25 -17.72 7.79
CA GLY A 335 -1.75 -17.48 9.14
C GLY A 335 -0.75 -16.93 10.15
N ALA A 336 0.56 -17.10 9.91
CA ALA A 336 1.63 -16.62 10.80
C ALA A 336 2.22 -15.25 10.36
N MET A 337 1.66 -14.60 9.35
CA MET A 337 2.19 -13.37 8.77
C MET A 337 2.49 -12.28 9.82
N VAL A 338 1.50 -11.92 10.63
CA VAL A 338 1.65 -10.85 11.64
C VAL A 338 2.68 -11.22 12.71
N ARG A 339 2.72 -12.49 13.11
CA ARG A 339 3.71 -13.00 14.07
C ARG A 339 5.14 -12.93 13.53
N THR A 340 5.33 -13.32 12.29
CA THR A 340 6.63 -13.23 11.61
C THR A 340 7.09 -11.78 11.50
N LEU A 341 6.19 -10.87 11.10
CA LEU A 341 6.50 -9.45 11.03
C LEU A 341 6.90 -8.85 12.39
N ALA A 342 6.32 -9.32 13.50
CA ALA A 342 6.68 -8.86 14.84
C ALA A 342 8.15 -9.15 15.19
N GLN A 343 8.76 -10.20 14.61
CA GLN A 343 10.15 -10.57 14.87
C GLN A 343 11.15 -9.48 14.46
N MET A 344 10.78 -8.58 13.54
CA MET A 344 11.66 -7.47 13.14
C MET A 344 12.03 -6.52 14.30
N TYR A 345 11.22 -6.47 15.33
CA TYR A 345 11.39 -5.57 16.47
C TYR A 345 12.04 -6.25 17.68
N VAL A 346 12.06 -7.58 17.70
CA VAL A 346 12.58 -8.38 18.81
C VAL A 346 14.04 -8.08 19.15
N PRO A 347 14.97 -7.95 18.18
CA PRO A 347 16.37 -7.64 18.49
C PRO A 347 16.56 -6.35 19.30
N VAL A 348 15.68 -5.36 19.09
CA VAL A 348 15.79 -4.04 19.75
C VAL A 348 14.97 -3.96 21.03
N PHE A 349 13.75 -4.50 21.02
CA PHE A 349 12.79 -4.28 22.12
C PHE A 349 12.52 -5.55 22.96
N GLY A 350 13.11 -6.70 22.60
CA GLY A 350 12.90 -7.95 23.34
C GLY A 350 11.42 -8.29 23.48
N GLU A 351 10.97 -8.57 24.71
CA GLU A 351 9.59 -8.95 25.01
C GLU A 351 8.56 -7.85 24.70
N TRP A 352 8.96 -6.58 24.75
CA TRP A 352 8.10 -5.44 24.41
C TRP A 352 7.82 -5.30 22.91
N ALA A 353 8.61 -5.98 22.07
CA ALA A 353 8.43 -5.96 20.61
C ALA A 353 7.02 -6.39 20.21
N ARG A 354 6.50 -7.47 20.80
CA ARG A 354 5.20 -8.05 20.44
C ARG A 354 4.03 -7.09 20.69
N PRO A 355 3.78 -6.58 21.94
CA PRO A 355 2.66 -5.69 22.16
C PRO A 355 2.80 -4.37 21.39
N MET A 356 3.99 -3.81 21.30
CA MET A 356 4.24 -2.58 20.55
C MET A 356 3.93 -2.77 19.06
N PHE A 357 4.40 -3.88 18.46
CA PHE A 357 4.14 -4.20 17.08
C PHE A 357 2.65 -4.42 16.80
N LEU A 358 1.93 -5.16 17.67
CA LEU A 358 0.51 -5.43 17.48
C LEU A 358 -0.33 -4.15 17.46
N ILE A 359 -0.05 -3.21 18.35
CA ILE A 359 -0.71 -1.89 18.36
C ILE A 359 -0.40 -1.15 17.05
N GLY A 360 0.88 -1.11 16.65
CA GLY A 360 1.31 -0.45 15.43
C GLY A 360 0.70 -1.08 14.17
N ALA A 361 0.77 -2.40 14.05
CA ALA A 361 0.22 -3.14 12.93
C ALA A 361 -1.30 -2.97 12.82
N PHE A 362 -2.02 -3.03 13.95
CA PHE A 362 -3.45 -2.73 14.01
C PHE A 362 -3.72 -1.32 13.45
N CYS A 363 -3.04 -0.30 13.98
CA CYS A 363 -3.27 1.08 13.57
C CYS A 363 -2.96 1.31 12.09
N VAL A 364 -1.85 0.77 11.60
CA VAL A 364 -1.40 0.92 10.21
C VAL A 364 -2.34 0.20 9.24
N LEU A 365 -2.64 -1.07 9.50
CA LEU A 365 -3.50 -1.86 8.61
C LEU A 365 -4.95 -1.38 8.66
N TYR A 366 -5.48 -1.08 9.86
CA TYR A 366 -6.85 -0.60 9.99
C TYR A 366 -7.05 0.79 9.37
N SER A 367 -6.10 1.71 9.54
CA SER A 367 -6.17 3.02 8.88
C SER A 367 -6.19 2.89 7.36
N THR A 368 -5.35 2.00 6.81
CA THR A 368 -5.31 1.72 5.37
C THR A 368 -6.63 1.13 4.90
N PHE A 369 -7.17 0.12 5.59
CA PHE A 369 -8.47 -0.47 5.25
C PHE A 369 -9.58 0.57 5.22
N PHE A 370 -9.61 1.45 6.24
CA PHE A 370 -10.61 2.49 6.37
C PHE A 370 -10.50 3.56 5.27
N VAL A 371 -9.30 4.14 5.08
CA VAL A 371 -9.08 5.24 4.12
C VAL A 371 -9.20 4.75 2.67
N ALA A 372 -8.67 3.56 2.37
CA ALA A 372 -8.76 2.99 1.03
C ALA A 372 -10.21 2.61 0.68
N SER A 373 -10.97 2.04 1.61
CA SER A 373 -12.41 1.77 1.41
C SER A 373 -13.19 3.06 1.14
N ALA A 374 -12.91 4.12 1.90
CA ALA A 374 -13.51 5.44 1.70
C ALA A 374 -13.18 6.04 0.33
N GLY A 375 -11.91 5.94 -0.09
CA GLY A 375 -11.44 6.44 -1.38
C GLY A 375 -12.02 5.65 -2.56
N LEU A 376 -11.93 4.33 -2.51
CA LEU A 376 -12.48 3.45 -3.55
C LEU A 376 -14.00 3.64 -3.72
N ALA A 377 -14.74 3.83 -2.64
CA ALA A 377 -16.18 4.10 -2.70
C ALA A 377 -16.50 5.37 -3.50
N ARG A 378 -15.71 6.43 -3.36
CA ARG A 378 -15.86 7.68 -4.13
C ARG A 378 -15.57 7.48 -5.60
N ILE A 379 -14.51 6.74 -5.91
CA ILE A 379 -14.11 6.46 -7.29
C ILE A 379 -15.14 5.54 -7.95
N ALA A 380 -15.62 4.50 -7.24
CA ALA A 380 -16.66 3.61 -7.73
C ALA A 380 -17.98 4.34 -8.00
N ALA A 381 -18.37 5.28 -7.13
CA ALA A 381 -19.54 6.12 -7.35
C ALA A 381 -19.39 7.02 -8.59
N ASP A 382 -18.21 7.60 -8.82
CA ASP A 382 -17.93 8.38 -10.04
C ASP A 382 -17.90 7.47 -11.28
N CYS A 383 -17.41 6.23 -11.15
CA CYS A 383 -17.41 5.23 -12.22
C CYS A 383 -18.81 4.91 -12.73
N VAL A 384 -19.78 4.73 -11.83
CA VAL A 384 -21.20 4.52 -12.19
C VAL A 384 -21.73 5.67 -13.04
N VAL A 385 -21.38 6.91 -12.68
CA VAL A 385 -21.77 8.12 -13.44
C VAL A 385 -21.02 8.20 -14.78
N VAL A 386 -19.71 7.96 -14.81
CA VAL A 386 -18.90 7.99 -16.05
C VAL A 386 -19.37 6.95 -17.06
N LEU A 387 -19.79 5.77 -16.59
CA LEU A 387 -20.37 4.72 -17.44
C LEU A 387 -21.84 4.98 -17.87
N GLY A 388 -22.42 6.10 -17.45
CA GLY A 388 -23.80 6.43 -17.77
C GLY A 388 -24.86 5.53 -17.12
N LEU A 389 -24.50 4.88 -16.01
CA LEU A 389 -25.42 4.03 -15.22
C LEU A 389 -26.21 4.82 -14.18
N ALA A 390 -25.81 6.06 -13.91
CA ALA A 390 -26.51 7.01 -13.07
C ALA A 390 -26.38 8.43 -13.63
N GLU A 391 -27.32 9.30 -13.24
CA GLU A 391 -27.28 10.72 -13.59
C GLU A 391 -26.04 11.42 -13.00
N ASP A 392 -25.50 12.39 -13.76
CA ASP A 392 -24.38 13.22 -13.28
C ASP A 392 -24.86 14.33 -12.35
N THR A 393 -25.37 13.93 -11.19
CA THR A 393 -25.85 14.83 -10.13
C THR A 393 -25.07 14.61 -8.83
N PRO A 394 -24.90 15.66 -8.01
CA PRO A 394 -24.29 15.50 -6.68
C PRO A 394 -25.06 14.51 -5.80
N ALA A 395 -26.38 14.46 -5.89
CA ALA A 395 -27.24 13.55 -5.14
C ALA A 395 -27.00 12.09 -5.53
N ALA A 396 -26.90 11.78 -6.84
CA ALA A 396 -26.60 10.43 -7.32
C ALA A 396 -25.20 9.98 -6.85
N ARG A 397 -24.18 10.84 -6.97
CA ARG A 397 -22.83 10.55 -6.49
C ARG A 397 -22.82 10.28 -4.99
N HIS A 398 -23.49 11.09 -4.19
CA HIS A 398 -23.57 10.89 -2.74
C HIS A 398 -24.26 9.57 -2.40
N ARG A 399 -25.38 9.23 -3.05
CA ARG A 399 -26.09 7.96 -2.86
C ARG A 399 -25.20 6.76 -3.16
N TRP A 400 -24.54 6.75 -4.33
CA TRP A 400 -23.67 5.65 -4.73
C TRP A 400 -22.42 5.54 -3.85
N THR A 401 -21.85 6.67 -3.42
CA THR A 401 -20.74 6.65 -2.44
C THR A 401 -21.16 5.94 -1.15
N ARG A 402 -22.35 6.21 -0.62
CA ARG A 402 -22.85 5.53 0.59
C ARG A 402 -23.07 4.03 0.36
N VAL A 403 -23.59 3.62 -0.81
CA VAL A 403 -23.75 2.21 -1.17
C VAL A 403 -22.40 1.51 -1.18
N PHE A 404 -21.40 2.08 -1.86
CA PHE A 404 -20.06 1.49 -1.93
C PHE A 404 -19.31 1.55 -0.59
N CYS A 405 -19.54 2.57 0.23
CA CYS A 405 -19.00 2.63 1.60
C CYS A 405 -19.48 1.45 2.47
N GLY A 406 -20.70 0.97 2.26
CA GLY A 406 -21.20 -0.24 2.93
C GLY A 406 -20.72 -1.53 2.27
N ALA A 407 -20.78 -1.58 0.93
CA ALA A 407 -20.53 -2.82 0.19
C ALA A 407 -19.06 -3.22 0.11
N LEU A 408 -18.13 -2.27 -0.17
CA LEU A 408 -16.72 -2.61 -0.42
C LEU A 408 -16.02 -3.25 0.78
N PRO A 409 -16.17 -2.74 2.02
CA PRO A 409 -15.58 -3.42 3.19
C PRO A 409 -16.09 -4.85 3.36
N VAL A 410 -17.41 -5.08 3.15
CA VAL A 410 -18.03 -6.40 3.28
C VAL A 410 -17.50 -7.35 2.21
N VAL A 411 -17.41 -6.91 0.95
CA VAL A 411 -16.84 -7.73 -0.14
C VAL A 411 -15.38 -8.07 0.15
N SER A 412 -14.58 -7.11 0.59
CA SER A 412 -13.18 -7.32 0.94
C SER A 412 -13.02 -8.34 2.08
N PHE A 413 -13.85 -8.22 3.12
CA PHE A 413 -13.91 -9.22 4.19
C PHE A 413 -14.29 -10.61 3.66
N SER A 414 -15.30 -10.72 2.78
CA SER A 414 -15.72 -11.99 2.19
C SER A 414 -14.60 -12.66 1.39
N VAL A 415 -13.80 -11.87 0.65
CA VAL A 415 -12.61 -12.38 -0.04
C VAL A 415 -11.59 -12.93 0.96
N PHE A 416 -11.32 -12.22 2.05
CA PHE A 416 -10.41 -12.71 3.09
C PHE A 416 -10.94 -14.01 3.73
N ALA A 417 -12.22 -14.02 4.14
CA ALA A 417 -12.83 -15.18 4.78
C ALA A 417 -12.82 -16.44 3.91
N TRP A 418 -12.77 -16.27 2.57
CA TRP A 418 -12.66 -17.39 1.64
C TRP A 418 -11.23 -17.91 1.48
N PHE A 419 -10.25 -17.04 1.40
CA PHE A 419 -8.86 -17.40 1.09
C PHE A 419 -7.96 -17.57 2.31
N GLU A 420 -8.23 -16.86 3.40
CA GLU A 420 -7.47 -16.84 4.67
C GLU A 420 -5.94 -16.64 4.53
N ALA A 421 -5.50 -16.00 3.45
CA ALA A 421 -4.09 -15.80 3.11
C ALA A 421 -3.74 -14.31 2.90
N PRO A 422 -3.64 -13.49 3.97
CA PRO A 422 -3.52 -12.03 3.87
C PRO A 422 -2.36 -11.54 2.99
N ALA A 423 -1.16 -12.09 3.16
CA ALA A 423 0.01 -11.69 2.39
C ALA A 423 -0.16 -11.97 0.88
N GLN A 424 -0.72 -13.12 0.54
CA GLN A 424 -0.97 -13.49 -0.86
C GLN A 424 -2.05 -12.60 -1.49
N LEU A 425 -3.11 -12.28 -0.75
CA LEU A 425 -4.15 -11.37 -1.20
C LEU A 425 -3.61 -9.96 -1.42
N VAL A 426 -2.72 -9.47 -0.55
CA VAL A 426 -2.04 -8.17 -0.75
C VAL A 426 -1.19 -8.18 -2.01
N LEU A 427 -0.40 -9.23 -2.23
CA LEU A 427 0.44 -9.34 -3.43
C LEU A 427 -0.38 -9.49 -4.71
N ALA A 428 -1.49 -10.25 -4.69
CA ALA A 428 -2.39 -10.35 -5.83
C ALA A 428 -2.95 -8.98 -6.25
N GLY A 429 -3.37 -8.17 -5.29
CA GLY A 429 -3.76 -6.79 -5.54
C GLY A 429 -2.59 -5.92 -6.05
N GLY A 430 -1.38 -6.17 -5.55
CA GLY A 430 -0.15 -5.51 -6.01
C GLY A 430 0.14 -5.80 -7.49
N VAL A 431 0.02 -7.04 -7.92
CA VAL A 431 0.14 -7.44 -9.33
C VAL A 431 -0.89 -6.70 -10.19
N ALA A 432 -2.16 -6.70 -9.80
CA ALA A 432 -3.20 -5.99 -10.53
C ALA A 432 -2.89 -4.50 -10.67
N GLN A 433 -2.36 -3.88 -9.63
CA GLN A 433 -1.96 -2.49 -9.65
C GLN A 433 -0.72 -2.25 -10.51
N SER A 434 0.28 -3.14 -10.51
CA SER A 434 1.46 -3.01 -11.37
C SER A 434 1.10 -3.09 -12.85
N LEU A 435 0.12 -3.92 -13.23
CA LEU A 435 -0.41 -4.01 -14.59
C LEU A 435 -1.19 -2.75 -15.02
N MET A 436 -1.76 -1.99 -14.09
CA MET A 436 -2.46 -0.73 -14.38
C MET A 436 -1.51 0.46 -14.52
N LEU A 437 -0.31 0.41 -13.94
CA LEU A 437 0.65 1.53 -13.98
C LEU A 437 0.96 2.06 -15.39
N PRO A 438 1.19 1.23 -16.44
CA PRO A 438 1.40 1.72 -17.80
C PRO A 438 0.26 2.59 -18.33
N VAL A 439 -0.99 2.22 -18.03
CA VAL A 439 -2.19 2.98 -18.45
C VAL A 439 -2.25 4.32 -17.71
N LEU A 440 -1.91 4.34 -16.42
CA LEU A 440 -1.85 5.58 -15.64
C LEU A 440 -0.71 6.48 -16.13
N GLY A 441 0.45 5.92 -16.45
CA GLY A 441 1.55 6.67 -17.06
C GLY A 441 1.14 7.33 -18.39
N PHE A 442 0.50 6.58 -19.27
CA PHE A 442 -0.05 7.12 -20.51
C PHE A 442 -1.11 8.20 -20.23
N GLY A 443 -2.00 7.99 -19.26
CA GLY A 443 -2.98 8.98 -18.83
C GLY A 443 -2.35 10.29 -18.33
N ALA A 444 -1.25 10.19 -17.58
CA ALA A 444 -0.50 11.36 -17.10
C ALA A 444 0.17 12.12 -18.26
N LEU A 445 0.80 11.42 -19.20
CA LEU A 445 1.36 12.04 -20.42
C LEU A 445 0.28 12.70 -21.26
N TRP A 446 -0.86 12.02 -21.46
CA TRP A 446 -2.00 12.61 -22.16
C TRP A 446 -2.49 13.87 -21.48
N ALA A 447 -2.66 13.87 -20.16
CA ALA A 447 -3.04 15.04 -19.38
C ALA A 447 -2.03 16.18 -19.58
N ARG A 448 -0.74 15.86 -19.47
CA ARG A 448 0.35 16.81 -19.61
C ARG A 448 0.35 17.53 -20.95
N TYR A 449 0.23 16.80 -22.05
CA TYR A 449 0.37 17.38 -23.40
C TYR A 449 -0.95 17.89 -23.99
N ARG A 450 -2.08 17.27 -23.66
CA ARG A 450 -3.37 17.59 -24.27
C ARG A 450 -4.33 18.35 -23.36
N ARG A 451 -4.14 18.25 -22.03
CA ARG A 451 -5.11 18.79 -21.08
C ARG A 451 -4.55 19.88 -20.16
N THR A 452 -3.24 20.08 -20.10
CA THR A 452 -2.65 21.13 -19.28
C THR A 452 -2.65 22.47 -20.02
N ALA A 453 -3.24 23.50 -19.42
CA ALA A 453 -3.25 24.86 -19.94
C ALA A 453 -1.82 25.42 -20.08
N GLU A 454 -1.53 26.23 -21.11
CA GLU A 454 -0.19 26.71 -21.40
C GLU A 454 0.49 27.41 -20.23
N GLY A 455 -0.20 28.28 -19.54
CA GLY A 455 0.35 29.00 -18.37
C GLY A 455 0.57 28.15 -17.09
N LEU A 456 0.20 26.85 -17.12
CA LEU A 456 0.35 25.90 -16.02
C LEU A 456 1.29 24.75 -16.36
N ARG A 457 1.91 24.75 -17.54
CA ARG A 457 2.82 23.70 -18.00
C ARG A 457 4.14 23.76 -17.23
N PRO A 458 4.61 22.61 -16.67
CA PRO A 458 5.94 22.54 -16.06
C PRO A 458 7.06 22.55 -17.13
N GLY A 459 8.30 22.69 -16.68
CA GLY A 459 9.47 22.75 -17.57
C GLY A 459 9.90 21.39 -18.14
N ARG A 460 10.91 21.41 -19.04
CA ARG A 460 11.42 20.21 -19.73
C ARG A 460 11.99 19.14 -18.80
N LEU A 461 12.61 19.50 -17.69
CA LEU A 461 13.10 18.51 -16.71
C LEU A 461 11.96 17.70 -16.11
N TRP A 462 10.82 18.33 -15.86
CA TRP A 462 9.62 17.66 -15.42
C TRP A 462 9.11 16.65 -16.47
N ASP A 463 9.12 17.07 -17.75
CA ASP A 463 8.73 16.18 -18.85
C ASP A 463 9.64 14.95 -18.93
N GLY A 464 10.97 15.15 -18.78
CA GLY A 464 11.91 14.03 -18.72
C GLY A 464 11.64 13.07 -17.57
N ALA A 465 11.37 13.59 -16.37
CA ALA A 465 11.02 12.79 -15.20
C ALA A 465 9.69 12.02 -15.39
N LEU A 466 8.70 12.64 -16.00
CA LEU A 466 7.42 11.98 -16.31
C LEU A 466 7.57 10.88 -17.34
N TRP A 467 8.40 11.08 -18.38
CA TRP A 467 8.73 10.03 -19.35
C TRP A 467 9.49 8.87 -18.71
N LEU A 468 10.43 9.16 -17.78
CA LEU A 468 11.11 8.12 -17.01
C LEU A 468 10.10 7.32 -16.16
N SER A 469 9.14 8.00 -15.52
CA SER A 469 8.06 7.34 -14.79
C SER A 469 7.26 6.38 -15.68
N CYS A 470 6.87 6.84 -16.87
CA CYS A 470 6.11 6.02 -17.82
C CYS A 470 6.93 4.83 -18.34
N ALA A 471 8.21 5.02 -18.64
CA ALA A 471 9.10 3.93 -19.04
C ALA A 471 9.22 2.87 -17.95
N ALA A 472 9.42 3.31 -16.69
CA ALA A 472 9.46 2.40 -15.54
C ALA A 472 8.14 1.62 -15.37
N PHE A 473 7.00 2.28 -15.55
CA PHE A 473 5.69 1.63 -15.45
C PHE A 473 5.49 0.58 -16.55
N VAL A 474 5.90 0.88 -17.78
CA VAL A 474 5.82 -0.08 -18.91
C VAL A 474 6.74 -1.28 -18.66
N LEU A 475 7.97 -1.05 -18.16
CA LEU A 475 8.90 -2.13 -17.84
C LEU A 475 8.35 -3.03 -16.72
N VAL A 476 7.87 -2.45 -15.61
CA VAL A 476 7.32 -3.22 -14.50
C VAL A 476 6.04 -3.94 -14.90
N GLY A 477 5.09 -3.26 -15.54
CA GLY A 477 3.84 -3.87 -15.98
C GLY A 477 4.06 -4.97 -17.03
N GLY A 478 4.97 -4.74 -18.00
CA GLY A 478 5.34 -5.73 -19.01
C GLY A 478 6.03 -6.95 -18.40
N TRP A 479 6.97 -6.74 -17.46
CA TRP A 479 7.62 -7.85 -16.75
C TRP A 479 6.62 -8.62 -15.86
N SER A 480 5.75 -7.90 -15.14
CA SER A 480 4.68 -8.55 -14.37
C SER A 480 3.78 -9.42 -15.26
N MET A 481 3.47 -8.96 -16.48
CA MET A 481 2.70 -9.76 -17.44
C MET A 481 3.50 -10.98 -17.92
N ALA A 482 4.78 -10.82 -18.24
CA ALA A 482 5.64 -11.90 -18.69
C ALA A 482 5.89 -12.98 -17.63
N SER A 483 5.81 -12.64 -16.33
CA SER A 483 5.99 -13.61 -15.24
C SER A 483 4.79 -14.56 -15.04
N PHE A 484 3.69 -14.37 -15.78
CA PHE A 484 2.54 -15.30 -15.81
C PHE A 484 2.65 -16.35 -16.91
N TRP A 485 3.61 -16.21 -17.83
CA TRP A 485 3.89 -17.16 -18.92
C TRP A 485 5.19 -17.90 -18.68
#